data_e3b1bb384b85a105246a0dcd84617aad
#
_entry.id   e3b1bb384b85a105246a0dcd84617aad
#
_cell.length_a   1.000
_cell.length_b   1.000
_cell.length_c   1.000
_cell.angle_alpha   90.00
_cell.angle_beta   90.00
_cell.angle_gamma   90.00
#
_symmetry.space_group_name_H-M   'P 1'
#
loop_
_entity.id
_entity.type
_entity.pdbx_description
1 polymer ?
#
loop_
_entity_poly.entity_id
_entity_poly.type
_entity_poly.pdbx_seq_one_letter_code
_entity_poly.pdbx_strand_id
1 'polypeptide(L)'
;MTVDLLLGLQWGDEGKGKIVDVLTSKYDIIARFQGGPNAGHTLEFDGIKHVLRTIPSGIFHKNSINIIGNGVVMDPVVFQKEIEGLQKFNIDVQSRLFISRKAHLILPTHRLLDAASEAAKGKAKIGSTLKGIGPTYMDKTGRNGLRVGDIELVDFKERYKALAEKHIEMIDFYKVDLQYNLAEMEEEFFTAIEDLKKLTFIDSEFYLNQALKEGKSILAEGAQGSLLDIDFGTYPFVTSSNTTAAGACTGLGIAPNKVKDVFGIFKAYTTRVGSGPFPTELFDEVGQTMAKVGNEFGSVTGRARRCGWLDLVALKYAVEVNGVTALYTMKGDVLSGFETLNICTSYKYKGEEIDHLPYNIEEENVQPVFVEKKGWKQDLTGLTSYDALPIELKEYITFIEEYVGVPIKVVSVGPDRKQTIMK
;
A
#
# COMPACT_ATOMS: atom_id res chain seq x y z
N MET A 1 -6.97 -20.21 -15.76
CA MET A 1 -6.43 -19.81 -14.46
C MET A 1 -6.79 -18.35 -14.21
N THR A 2 -6.73 -17.92 -12.96
CA THR A 2 -7.25 -16.65 -12.48
C THR A 2 -6.17 -15.91 -11.69
N VAL A 3 -6.41 -14.64 -11.46
CA VAL A 3 -5.57 -13.77 -10.64
C VAL A 3 -6.32 -13.48 -9.36
N ASP A 4 -5.68 -13.65 -8.22
CA ASP A 4 -6.20 -13.21 -6.94
C ASP A 4 -5.55 -11.87 -6.58
N LEU A 5 -6.32 -10.97 -5.97
CA LEU A 5 -5.86 -9.63 -5.58
C LEU A 5 -5.72 -9.56 -4.06
N LEU A 6 -4.72 -8.83 -3.59
CA LEU A 6 -4.54 -8.52 -2.18
C LEU A 6 -4.44 -7.01 -1.98
N LEU A 7 -5.42 -6.43 -1.30
CA LEU A 7 -5.63 -5.00 -1.17
C LEU A 7 -5.70 -4.57 0.30
N GLY A 8 -5.23 -3.37 0.61
CA GLY A 8 -5.53 -2.70 1.87
C GLY A 8 -6.89 -2.02 1.80
N LEU A 9 -7.69 -2.13 2.85
CA LEU A 9 -9.06 -1.60 2.88
C LEU A 9 -9.21 -0.29 3.68
N GLN A 10 -8.14 0.16 4.34
CA GLN A 10 -8.13 1.38 5.15
C GLN A 10 -7.22 2.43 4.49
N TRP A 11 -6.49 3.22 5.29
CA TRP A 11 -5.56 4.25 4.81
C TRP A 11 -4.10 3.76 4.70
N GLY A 12 -3.89 2.51 4.30
CA GLY A 12 -2.56 1.92 4.19
C GLY A 12 -2.03 1.36 5.53
N ASP A 13 -0.84 0.77 5.45
CA ASP A 13 -0.14 0.18 6.62
C ASP A 13 -0.91 -0.96 7.33
N GLU A 14 -1.84 -1.61 6.63
CA GLU A 14 -2.65 -2.72 7.18
C GLU A 14 -1.83 -4.00 7.42
N GLY A 15 -0.61 -4.10 6.90
CA GLY A 15 0.22 -5.30 7.03
C GLY A 15 0.16 -6.23 5.81
N LYS A 16 -0.12 -5.68 4.63
CA LYS A 16 -0.21 -6.41 3.35
C LYS A 16 0.99 -7.29 3.07
N GLY A 17 2.21 -6.76 3.24
CA GLY A 17 3.45 -7.49 2.97
C GLY A 17 3.55 -8.81 3.71
N LYS A 18 3.19 -8.86 4.99
CA LYS A 18 3.14 -10.10 5.78
C LYS A 18 2.21 -11.13 5.14
N ILE A 19 1.02 -10.72 4.73
CA ILE A 19 0.03 -11.66 4.16
C ILE A 19 0.45 -12.11 2.75
N VAL A 20 1.01 -11.23 1.93
CA VAL A 20 1.61 -11.65 0.64
C VAL A 20 2.67 -12.69 0.86
N ASP A 21 3.59 -12.47 1.80
CA ASP A 21 4.64 -13.41 2.16
C ASP A 21 4.06 -14.77 2.61
N VAL A 22 3.06 -14.78 3.50
CA VAL A 22 2.36 -16.00 3.95
C VAL A 22 1.71 -16.74 2.78
N LEU A 23 1.11 -16.03 1.85
CA LEU A 23 0.38 -16.62 0.72
C LEU A 23 1.29 -17.03 -0.44
N THR A 24 2.49 -16.47 -0.55
CA THR A 24 3.39 -16.65 -1.71
C THR A 24 3.62 -18.11 -2.08
N SER A 25 3.69 -19.01 -1.09
CA SER A 25 3.87 -20.46 -1.36
C SER A 25 2.75 -21.11 -2.19
N LYS A 26 1.60 -20.43 -2.33
CA LYS A 26 0.43 -20.90 -3.10
C LYS A 26 0.38 -20.33 -4.52
N TYR A 27 1.32 -19.44 -4.88
CA TYR A 27 1.32 -18.73 -6.15
C TYR A 27 2.66 -18.88 -6.88
N ASP A 28 2.60 -19.00 -8.20
CA ASP A 28 3.76 -19.01 -9.07
C ASP A 28 4.37 -17.61 -9.24
N ILE A 29 3.50 -16.59 -9.26
CA ILE A 29 3.88 -15.21 -9.56
C ILE A 29 3.27 -14.25 -8.54
N ILE A 30 4.10 -13.35 -8.00
CA ILE A 30 3.66 -12.20 -7.20
C ILE A 30 3.91 -10.93 -8.01
N ALA A 31 2.85 -10.13 -8.25
CA ALA A 31 2.94 -8.97 -9.13
C ALA A 31 2.45 -7.68 -8.44
N ARG A 32 3.33 -6.70 -8.27
CA ARG A 32 2.98 -5.35 -7.81
C ARG A 32 2.32 -4.58 -8.94
N PHE A 33 1.14 -4.04 -8.70
CA PHE A 33 0.37 -3.41 -9.78
C PHE A 33 0.33 -1.88 -9.72
N GLN A 34 0.62 -1.24 -8.60
CA GLN A 34 0.60 0.23 -8.45
C GLN A 34 1.47 0.71 -7.28
N GLY A 35 1.54 2.04 -7.09
CA GLY A 35 2.35 2.67 -6.06
C GLY A 35 3.81 2.80 -6.47
N GLY A 36 4.69 3.00 -5.51
CA GLY A 36 6.11 3.19 -5.74
C GLY A 36 6.89 3.14 -4.42
N PRO A 37 8.03 3.84 -4.31
CA PRO A 37 8.90 3.80 -3.14
C PRO A 37 8.33 4.48 -1.88
N ASN A 38 7.11 5.03 -1.95
CA ASN A 38 6.35 5.50 -0.79
C ASN A 38 5.73 4.35 0.02
N ALA A 39 5.60 3.14 -0.55
CA ALA A 39 5.19 1.95 0.19
C ALA A 39 6.32 1.43 1.10
N GLY A 40 5.92 0.73 2.18
CA GLY A 40 6.84 0.03 3.07
C GLY A 40 6.18 -1.27 3.53
N HIS A 41 6.52 -2.39 2.88
CA HIS A 41 6.03 -3.71 3.22
C HIS A 41 7.03 -4.39 4.15
N THR A 42 6.75 -4.35 5.46
CA THR A 42 7.59 -5.00 6.46
C THR A 42 7.29 -6.48 6.50
N LEU A 43 8.32 -7.29 6.40
CA LEU A 43 8.32 -8.74 6.54
C LEU A 43 9.09 -9.12 7.79
N GLU A 44 8.49 -9.98 8.62
CA GLU A 44 9.14 -10.55 9.81
C GLU A 44 9.01 -12.07 9.78
N PHE A 45 10.14 -12.76 9.68
CA PHE A 45 10.21 -14.23 9.61
C PHE A 45 11.58 -14.74 10.04
N ASP A 46 11.63 -15.82 10.79
CA ASP A 46 12.86 -16.50 11.23
C ASP A 46 13.91 -15.56 11.84
N GLY A 47 13.47 -14.57 12.64
CA GLY A 47 14.31 -13.54 13.25
C GLY A 47 14.79 -12.43 12.31
N ILE A 48 14.40 -12.47 11.05
CA ILE A 48 14.69 -11.44 10.06
C ILE A 48 13.56 -10.42 10.06
N LYS A 49 13.93 -9.12 10.08
CA LYS A 49 13.03 -8.01 9.78
C LYS A 49 13.55 -7.25 8.59
N HIS A 50 12.76 -7.17 7.52
CA HIS A 50 13.13 -6.46 6.30
C HIS A 50 11.96 -5.65 5.76
N VAL A 51 12.26 -4.49 5.16
CA VAL A 51 11.25 -3.59 4.57
C VAL A 51 11.47 -3.52 3.07
N LEU A 52 10.49 -3.98 2.32
CA LEU A 52 10.43 -3.82 0.87
C LEU A 52 9.61 -2.58 0.50
N ARG A 53 9.99 -1.92 -0.59
CA ARG A 53 9.31 -0.71 -1.08
C ARG A 53 8.65 -0.94 -2.43
N THR A 54 9.44 -1.26 -3.44
CA THR A 54 8.98 -1.46 -4.82
C THR A 54 8.97 -2.94 -5.19
N ILE A 55 9.92 -3.70 -4.67
CA ILE A 55 10.05 -5.14 -4.93
C ILE A 55 8.85 -5.88 -4.29
N PRO A 56 8.22 -6.83 -5.01
CA PRO A 56 7.12 -7.63 -4.47
C PRO A 56 7.54 -8.47 -3.25
N SER A 57 6.61 -8.63 -2.31
CA SER A 57 6.86 -9.31 -1.02
C SER A 57 7.16 -10.81 -1.16
N GLY A 58 6.92 -11.40 -2.33
CA GLY A 58 7.28 -12.80 -2.63
C GLY A 58 8.75 -13.07 -2.87
N ILE A 59 9.61 -12.04 -2.92
CA ILE A 59 11.02 -12.17 -3.33
C ILE A 59 11.83 -13.12 -2.42
N PHE A 60 11.44 -13.30 -1.16
CA PHE A 60 12.10 -14.19 -0.22
C PHE A 60 11.78 -15.69 -0.45
N HIS A 61 10.79 -16.01 -1.28
CA HIS A 61 10.44 -17.39 -1.64
C HIS A 61 11.15 -17.83 -2.91
N LYS A 62 11.96 -18.89 -2.83
CA LYS A 62 12.86 -19.33 -3.91
C LYS A 62 12.16 -19.69 -5.22
N ASN A 63 10.93 -20.18 -5.16
CA ASN A 63 10.19 -20.67 -6.32
C ASN A 63 9.21 -19.64 -6.90
N SER A 64 9.19 -18.43 -6.38
CA SER A 64 8.27 -17.38 -6.81
C SER A 64 8.94 -16.44 -7.82
N ILE A 65 8.25 -16.17 -8.92
CA ILE A 65 8.58 -15.07 -9.84
C ILE A 65 7.92 -13.79 -9.30
N ASN A 66 8.67 -12.69 -9.35
CA ASN A 66 8.23 -11.40 -8.84
C ASN A 66 8.20 -10.40 -9.98
N ILE A 67 7.08 -9.69 -10.14
CA ILE A 67 6.88 -8.76 -11.27
C ILE A 67 6.53 -7.37 -10.75
N ILE A 68 7.25 -6.37 -11.24
CA ILE A 68 6.88 -4.96 -11.10
C ILE A 68 6.07 -4.58 -12.34
N GLY A 69 4.77 -4.37 -12.15
CA GLY A 69 3.81 -4.09 -13.22
C GLY A 69 3.88 -2.65 -13.75
N ASN A 70 3.20 -2.42 -14.85
CA ASN A 70 3.19 -1.11 -15.53
C ASN A 70 2.52 0.03 -14.75
N GLY A 71 1.72 -0.29 -13.76
CA GLY A 71 1.10 0.73 -12.89
C GLY A 71 2.02 1.27 -11.81
N VAL A 72 3.17 0.63 -11.57
CA VAL A 72 4.15 1.08 -10.58
C VAL A 72 4.95 2.27 -11.12
N VAL A 73 5.33 3.20 -10.22
CA VAL A 73 6.31 4.24 -10.49
C VAL A 73 7.60 3.93 -9.71
N MET A 74 8.73 3.92 -10.39
CA MET A 74 10.00 3.40 -9.89
C MET A 74 11.04 4.52 -9.76
N ASP A 75 11.60 4.68 -8.57
CA ASP A 75 12.79 5.49 -8.34
C ASP A 75 14.03 4.57 -8.47
N PRO A 76 14.87 4.74 -9.50
CA PRO A 76 16.03 3.86 -9.73
C PRO A 76 17.03 3.85 -8.56
N VAL A 77 17.26 5.01 -7.92
CA VAL A 77 18.19 5.12 -6.78
C VAL A 77 17.68 4.38 -5.56
N VAL A 78 16.39 4.53 -5.24
CA VAL A 78 15.76 3.81 -4.12
C VAL A 78 15.72 2.32 -4.41
N PHE A 79 15.44 1.94 -5.65
CA PHE A 79 15.37 0.54 -6.08
C PHE A 79 16.74 -0.15 -6.04
N GLN A 80 17.82 0.52 -6.46
CA GLN A 80 19.20 0.01 -6.33
C GLN A 80 19.52 -0.32 -4.87
N LYS A 81 19.25 0.61 -3.94
CA LYS A 81 19.45 0.38 -2.49
C LYS A 81 18.60 -0.77 -1.94
N GLU A 82 17.41 -0.97 -2.50
CA GLU A 82 16.53 -2.09 -2.11
C GLU A 82 17.14 -3.43 -2.55
N ILE A 83 17.69 -3.52 -3.78
CA ILE A 83 18.41 -4.71 -4.28
C ILE A 83 19.66 -4.99 -3.45
N GLU A 84 20.48 -3.97 -3.17
CA GLU A 84 21.66 -4.10 -2.30
C GLU A 84 21.29 -4.68 -0.92
N GLY A 85 20.15 -4.22 -0.36
CA GLY A 85 19.62 -4.74 0.89
C GLY A 85 19.24 -6.22 0.85
N LEU A 86 18.97 -6.79 -0.33
CA LEU A 86 18.65 -8.20 -0.51
C LEU A 86 19.89 -9.10 -0.68
N GLN A 87 21.05 -8.55 -1.03
CA GLN A 87 22.27 -9.33 -1.27
C GLN A 87 22.68 -10.19 -0.07
N LYS A 88 22.53 -9.64 1.14
CA LYS A 88 22.84 -10.36 2.39
C LYS A 88 22.02 -11.64 2.61
N PHE A 89 20.93 -11.83 1.88
CA PHE A 89 20.08 -13.01 1.96
C PHE A 89 20.35 -14.03 0.84
N ASN A 90 21.37 -13.79 -0.01
CA ASN A 90 21.69 -14.63 -1.16
C ASN A 90 20.50 -14.87 -2.10
N ILE A 91 19.70 -13.84 -2.34
CA ILE A 91 18.55 -13.92 -3.24
C ILE A 91 19.03 -13.68 -4.68
N ASP A 92 18.72 -14.62 -5.56
CA ASP A 92 18.92 -14.44 -6.99
C ASP A 92 17.83 -13.54 -7.57
N VAL A 93 18.10 -12.22 -7.52
CA VAL A 93 17.16 -11.19 -8.01
C VAL A 93 17.06 -11.25 -9.53
N GLN A 94 18.17 -11.53 -10.24
CA GLN A 94 18.20 -11.45 -11.71
C GLN A 94 17.28 -12.48 -12.37
N SER A 95 17.20 -13.69 -11.84
CA SER A 95 16.35 -14.76 -12.41
C SER A 95 14.89 -14.69 -11.97
N ARG A 96 14.57 -13.93 -10.92
CA ARG A 96 13.25 -13.97 -10.28
C ARG A 96 12.52 -12.64 -10.18
N LEU A 97 13.16 -11.53 -10.54
CA LEU A 97 12.54 -10.21 -10.52
C LEU A 97 12.49 -9.64 -11.93
N PHE A 98 11.30 -9.44 -12.44
CA PHE A 98 11.06 -8.89 -13.77
C PHE A 98 10.35 -7.54 -13.67
N ILE A 99 10.72 -6.63 -14.55
CA ILE A 99 10.23 -5.25 -14.52
C ILE A 99 9.51 -4.94 -15.83
N SER A 100 8.29 -4.41 -15.72
CA SER A 100 7.56 -3.96 -16.89
C SER A 100 8.26 -2.81 -17.58
N ARG A 101 8.52 -2.93 -18.91
CA ARG A 101 8.97 -1.81 -19.73
C ARG A 101 8.06 -0.59 -19.66
N LYS A 102 6.78 -0.80 -19.34
CA LYS A 102 5.78 0.27 -19.25
C LYS A 102 5.66 0.91 -17.86
N ALA A 103 6.39 0.45 -16.84
CA ALA A 103 6.49 1.13 -15.56
C ALA A 103 7.17 2.50 -15.74
N HIS A 104 6.72 3.52 -14.99
CA HIS A 104 7.26 4.87 -15.13
C HIS A 104 8.44 5.12 -14.20
N LEU A 105 9.41 5.90 -14.67
CA LEU A 105 10.56 6.32 -13.89
C LEU A 105 10.25 7.58 -13.08
N ILE A 106 10.62 7.57 -11.81
CA ILE A 106 10.68 8.77 -10.97
C ILE A 106 12.04 9.42 -11.21
N LEU A 107 12.05 10.60 -11.81
CA LEU A 107 13.25 11.39 -12.04
C LEU A 107 13.63 12.17 -10.77
N PRO A 108 14.90 12.60 -10.62
CA PRO A 108 15.30 13.56 -9.58
C PRO A 108 14.40 14.79 -9.53
N THR A 109 14.05 15.34 -10.66
CA THR A 109 13.18 16.51 -10.80
C THR A 109 11.73 16.27 -10.39
N HIS A 110 11.20 15.05 -10.47
CA HIS A 110 9.90 14.72 -9.89
C HIS A 110 9.90 14.87 -8.36
N ARG A 111 11.01 14.48 -7.68
CA ARG A 111 11.14 14.64 -6.22
C ARG A 111 11.20 16.11 -5.82
N LEU A 112 11.94 16.92 -6.61
CA LEU A 112 12.02 18.36 -6.41
C LEU A 112 10.67 19.05 -6.65
N LEU A 113 9.95 18.66 -7.70
CA LEU A 113 8.62 19.18 -8.02
C LEU A 113 7.59 18.82 -6.94
N ASP A 114 7.65 17.61 -6.37
CA ASP A 114 6.82 17.20 -5.23
C ASP A 114 7.10 18.09 -4.01
N ALA A 115 8.39 18.34 -3.70
CA ALA A 115 8.79 19.20 -2.60
C ALA A 115 8.35 20.66 -2.83
N ALA A 116 8.52 21.20 -4.03
CA ALA A 116 8.12 22.57 -4.39
C ALA A 116 6.61 22.75 -4.28
N SER A 117 5.84 21.83 -4.87
CA SER A 117 4.37 21.87 -4.84
C SER A 117 3.84 21.78 -3.41
N GLU A 118 4.39 20.88 -2.60
CA GLU A 118 3.97 20.70 -1.21
C GLU A 118 4.35 21.93 -0.35
N ALA A 119 5.53 22.50 -0.56
CA ALA A 119 5.95 23.73 0.14
C ALA A 119 5.05 24.93 -0.21
N ALA A 120 4.69 25.09 -1.49
CA ALA A 120 3.83 26.18 -1.98
C ALA A 120 2.40 26.14 -1.39
N LYS A 121 1.89 24.97 -1.00
CA LYS A 121 0.56 24.83 -0.37
C LYS A 121 0.48 25.40 1.05
N GLY A 122 1.61 25.66 1.72
CA GLY A 122 1.63 26.24 3.06
C GLY A 122 0.82 25.40 4.07
N LYS A 123 -0.28 25.99 4.62
CA LYS A 123 -1.16 25.29 5.57
C LYS A 123 -2.03 24.20 4.94
N ALA A 124 -2.25 24.25 3.62
CA ALA A 124 -3.04 23.26 2.88
C ALA A 124 -2.23 22.04 2.40
N LYS A 125 -1.10 21.73 3.05
CA LYS A 125 -0.27 20.57 2.75
C LYS A 125 -1.07 19.29 2.85
N ILE A 126 -0.92 18.42 1.84
CA ILE A 126 -1.51 17.08 1.83
C ILE A 126 -0.73 16.12 2.74
N GLY A 127 0.54 16.41 2.99
CA GLY A 127 1.44 15.54 3.74
C GLY A 127 2.15 14.53 2.85
N SER A 128 2.53 14.94 1.64
CA SER A 128 3.31 14.11 0.70
C SER A 128 4.53 13.46 1.36
N THR A 129 4.92 12.30 0.85
CA THR A 129 6.16 11.61 1.24
C THR A 129 7.41 12.20 0.60
N LEU A 130 7.26 13.19 -0.27
CA LEU A 130 8.32 13.86 -1.05
C LEU A 130 9.16 12.87 -1.88
N LYS A 131 8.53 11.81 -2.38
CA LYS A 131 9.15 10.77 -3.21
C LYS A 131 8.86 10.94 -4.70
N GLY A 132 8.24 12.04 -5.11
CA GLY A 132 7.92 12.32 -6.50
C GLY A 132 6.77 11.51 -7.08
N ILE A 133 5.96 10.85 -6.23
CA ILE A 133 4.88 9.97 -6.67
C ILE A 133 3.83 10.74 -7.46
N GLY A 134 3.31 11.82 -6.89
CA GLY A 134 2.30 12.66 -7.53
C GLY A 134 2.74 13.22 -8.88
N PRO A 135 3.88 13.91 -8.96
CA PRO A 135 4.41 14.42 -10.22
C PRO A 135 4.65 13.34 -11.28
N THR A 136 5.12 12.14 -10.90
CA THR A 136 5.30 11.05 -11.86
C THR A 136 3.97 10.54 -12.43
N TYR A 137 2.94 10.38 -11.59
CA TYR A 137 1.60 10.02 -12.09
C TYR A 137 0.96 11.15 -12.89
N MET A 138 1.22 12.42 -12.57
CA MET A 138 0.82 13.55 -13.39
C MET A 138 1.42 13.47 -14.79
N ASP A 139 2.69 13.20 -14.91
CA ASP A 139 3.35 13.03 -16.21
C ASP A 139 2.89 11.76 -16.96
N LYS A 140 2.64 10.67 -16.24
CA LYS A 140 2.04 9.46 -16.82
C LYS A 140 0.71 9.78 -17.50
N THR A 141 -0.19 10.46 -16.78
CA THR A 141 -1.51 10.84 -17.31
C THR A 141 -1.42 11.94 -18.36
N GLY A 142 -0.49 12.88 -18.20
CA GLY A 142 -0.14 13.93 -19.15
C GLY A 142 0.61 13.43 -20.39
N ARG A 143 1.01 12.17 -20.45
CA ARG A 143 1.74 11.51 -21.55
C ARG A 143 3.12 12.11 -21.81
N ASN A 144 3.78 12.58 -20.75
CA ASN A 144 5.13 13.15 -20.81
C ASN A 144 6.19 12.25 -20.15
N GLY A 145 5.73 11.36 -19.24
CA GLY A 145 6.63 10.58 -18.38
C GLY A 145 7.50 9.58 -19.14
N LEU A 146 8.71 9.35 -18.62
CA LEU A 146 9.61 8.31 -19.09
C LEU A 146 9.28 6.97 -18.46
N ARG A 147 9.42 5.91 -19.24
CA ARG A 147 9.19 4.53 -18.86
C ARG A 147 10.50 3.77 -18.72
N VAL A 148 10.46 2.65 -18.01
CA VAL A 148 11.62 1.75 -17.85
C VAL A 148 12.15 1.31 -19.22
N GLY A 149 11.28 0.99 -20.17
CA GLY A 149 11.70 0.61 -21.53
C GLY A 149 12.41 1.71 -22.33
N ASP A 150 12.21 2.99 -21.98
CA ASP A 150 12.90 4.09 -22.64
C ASP A 150 14.41 4.09 -22.37
N ILE A 151 14.85 3.43 -21.28
CA ILE A 151 16.27 3.27 -20.94
C ILE A 151 17.05 2.50 -22.04
N GLU A 152 16.35 1.64 -22.79
CA GLU A 152 16.91 0.84 -23.89
C GLU A 152 17.08 1.68 -25.19
N LEU A 153 16.54 2.91 -25.25
CA LEU A 153 16.58 3.77 -26.42
C LEU A 153 17.85 4.63 -26.48
N VAL A 154 18.33 4.88 -27.67
CA VAL A 154 19.56 5.67 -27.89
C VAL A 154 19.40 7.14 -27.49
N ASP A 155 18.20 7.68 -27.56
CA ASP A 155 17.85 9.07 -27.23
C ASP A 155 17.32 9.24 -25.80
N PHE A 156 17.54 8.27 -24.90
CA PHE A 156 17.04 8.32 -23.51
C PHE A 156 17.51 9.58 -22.77
N LYS A 157 18.79 9.95 -22.90
CA LYS A 157 19.35 11.11 -22.21
C LYS A 157 18.75 12.44 -22.70
N GLU A 158 18.49 12.55 -23.99
CA GLU A 158 17.85 13.71 -24.60
C GLU A 158 16.40 13.85 -24.10
N ARG A 159 15.66 12.74 -24.06
CA ARG A 159 14.29 12.72 -23.49
C ARG A 159 14.28 13.08 -22.01
N TYR A 160 15.24 12.54 -21.26
CA TYR A 160 15.41 12.88 -19.85
C TYR A 160 15.60 14.40 -19.67
N LYS A 161 16.55 14.98 -20.44
CA LYS A 161 16.88 16.40 -20.35
C LYS A 161 15.67 17.28 -20.66
N ALA A 162 14.95 17.00 -21.74
CA ALA A 162 13.75 17.76 -22.11
C ALA A 162 12.67 17.73 -21.03
N LEU A 163 12.46 16.57 -20.38
CA LEU A 163 11.49 16.47 -19.30
C LEU A 163 11.98 17.15 -18.01
N ALA A 164 13.27 17.02 -17.70
CA ALA A 164 13.87 17.68 -16.53
C ALA A 164 13.80 19.22 -16.66
N GLU A 165 14.10 19.78 -17.82
CA GLU A 165 13.97 21.22 -18.09
C GLU A 165 12.55 21.71 -17.86
N LYS A 166 11.54 21.01 -18.37
CA LYS A 166 10.12 21.32 -18.10
C LYS A 166 9.80 21.32 -16.59
N HIS A 167 10.33 20.35 -15.84
CA HIS A 167 10.11 20.31 -14.40
C HIS A 167 10.77 21.47 -13.67
N ILE A 168 11.96 21.91 -14.08
CA ILE A 168 12.65 23.05 -13.49
C ILE A 168 11.82 24.33 -13.72
N GLU A 169 11.29 24.56 -14.93
CA GLU A 169 10.38 25.69 -15.18
C GLU A 169 9.15 25.67 -14.25
N MET A 170 8.56 24.48 -14.01
CA MET A 170 7.44 24.32 -13.08
C MET A 170 7.84 24.58 -11.63
N ILE A 171 9.03 24.17 -11.20
CA ILE A 171 9.56 24.42 -9.86
C ILE A 171 9.77 25.93 -9.65
N ASP A 172 10.36 26.61 -10.64
CA ASP A 172 10.58 28.06 -10.62
C ASP A 172 9.27 28.83 -10.52
N PHE A 173 8.21 28.34 -11.17
CA PHE A 173 6.88 28.92 -11.06
C PHE A 173 6.32 28.94 -9.63
N TYR A 174 6.65 27.94 -8.80
CA TYR A 174 6.20 27.90 -7.40
C TYR A 174 6.87 28.96 -6.51
N LYS A 175 7.99 29.55 -6.94
CA LYS A 175 8.75 30.58 -6.21
C LYS A 175 9.08 30.19 -4.75
N VAL A 176 9.43 28.94 -4.54
CA VAL A 176 9.84 28.40 -3.25
C VAL A 176 11.37 28.26 -3.19
N ASP A 177 11.95 28.55 -2.06
CA ASP A 177 13.39 28.35 -1.84
C ASP A 177 13.65 26.88 -1.47
N LEU A 178 14.14 26.11 -2.44
CA LEU A 178 14.54 24.73 -2.26
C LEU A 178 16.06 24.62 -2.39
N GLN A 179 16.69 24.03 -1.38
CA GLN A 179 18.12 23.74 -1.42
C GLN A 179 18.33 22.34 -1.99
N TYR A 180 18.97 22.24 -3.15
CA TYR A 180 19.30 20.96 -3.81
C TYR A 180 20.52 21.07 -4.70
N ASN A 181 21.15 19.92 -4.96
CA ASN A 181 22.19 19.78 -5.96
C ASN A 181 21.69 18.84 -7.07
N LEU A 182 21.16 19.42 -8.15
CA LEU A 182 20.58 18.61 -9.23
C LEU A 182 21.67 17.75 -9.92
N ALA A 183 22.87 18.26 -10.10
CA ALA A 183 23.95 17.52 -10.77
C ALA A 183 24.33 16.24 -10.00
N GLU A 184 24.41 16.31 -8.68
CA GLU A 184 24.68 15.14 -7.84
C GLU A 184 23.51 14.14 -7.88
N MET A 185 22.26 14.62 -7.81
CA MET A 185 21.07 13.77 -7.92
C MET A 185 20.99 13.07 -9.31
N GLU A 186 21.39 13.74 -10.37
CA GLU A 186 21.44 13.17 -11.71
C GLU A 186 22.56 12.14 -11.86
N GLU A 187 23.73 12.37 -11.26
CA GLU A 187 24.82 11.39 -11.23
C GLU A 187 24.39 10.09 -10.53
N GLU A 188 23.75 10.21 -9.34
CA GLU A 188 23.18 9.05 -8.65
C GLU A 188 22.12 8.34 -9.50
N PHE A 189 21.23 9.11 -10.13
CA PHE A 189 20.17 8.56 -10.99
C PHE A 189 20.72 7.78 -12.17
N PHE A 190 21.67 8.35 -12.92
CA PHE A 190 22.23 7.67 -14.10
C PHE A 190 23.10 6.46 -13.71
N THR A 191 23.76 6.50 -12.55
CA THR A 191 24.47 5.34 -12.00
C THR A 191 23.47 4.21 -11.70
N ALA A 192 22.37 4.53 -11.05
CA ALA A 192 21.31 3.56 -10.74
C ALA A 192 20.61 3.02 -12.02
N ILE A 193 20.52 3.82 -13.09
CA ILE A 193 20.02 3.38 -14.41
C ILE A 193 20.95 2.30 -15.00
N GLU A 194 22.28 2.44 -14.91
CA GLU A 194 23.19 1.41 -15.42
C GLU A 194 23.07 0.08 -14.62
N ASP A 195 22.79 0.14 -13.33
CA ASP A 195 22.52 -1.05 -12.55
C ASP A 195 21.15 -1.67 -12.90
N LEU A 196 20.14 -0.83 -13.15
CA LEU A 196 18.81 -1.28 -13.55
C LEU A 196 18.83 -2.04 -14.89
N LYS A 197 19.69 -1.64 -15.84
CA LYS A 197 19.89 -2.34 -17.13
C LYS A 197 20.37 -3.78 -16.98
N LYS A 198 20.92 -4.17 -15.84
CA LYS A 198 21.35 -5.55 -15.57
C LYS A 198 20.19 -6.50 -15.25
N LEU A 199 18.99 -5.96 -15.05
CA LEU A 199 17.78 -6.72 -14.76
C LEU A 199 16.97 -7.02 -16.03
N THR A 200 16.02 -7.94 -15.93
CA THR A 200 15.19 -8.35 -17.05
C THR A 200 13.96 -7.44 -17.16
N PHE A 201 13.88 -6.70 -18.28
CA PHE A 201 12.69 -5.94 -18.65
C PHE A 201 11.78 -6.78 -19.54
N ILE A 202 10.48 -6.77 -19.21
CA ILE A 202 9.47 -7.56 -19.91
C ILE A 202 8.28 -6.69 -20.36
N ASP A 203 7.56 -7.17 -21.34
CA ASP A 203 6.22 -6.70 -21.67
C ASP A 203 5.25 -7.45 -20.75
N SER A 204 5.03 -6.88 -19.56
CA SER A 204 4.38 -7.58 -18.43
C SER A 204 2.99 -8.10 -18.75
N GLU A 205 2.21 -7.39 -19.55
CA GLU A 205 0.87 -7.82 -19.98
C GLU A 205 0.93 -9.09 -20.85
N PHE A 206 1.91 -9.23 -21.73
CA PHE A 206 2.11 -10.45 -22.51
C PHE A 206 2.56 -11.60 -21.61
N TYR A 207 3.56 -11.35 -20.77
CA TYR A 207 4.10 -12.35 -19.86
C TYR A 207 3.02 -12.92 -18.91
N LEU A 208 2.26 -12.03 -18.25
CA LEU A 208 1.22 -12.46 -17.31
C LEU A 208 0.05 -13.18 -18.00
N ASN A 209 -0.40 -12.68 -19.16
CA ASN A 209 -1.47 -13.36 -19.89
C ASN A 209 -1.02 -14.71 -20.46
N GLN A 210 0.26 -14.86 -20.85
CA GLN A 210 0.81 -16.16 -21.26
C GLN A 210 0.91 -17.10 -20.08
N ALA A 211 1.42 -16.65 -18.92
CA ALA A 211 1.46 -17.43 -17.68
C ALA A 211 0.08 -17.95 -17.27
N LEU A 212 -0.97 -17.12 -17.40
CA LEU A 212 -2.35 -17.55 -17.14
C LEU A 212 -2.83 -18.64 -18.10
N LYS A 213 -2.44 -18.58 -19.39
CA LYS A 213 -2.76 -19.64 -20.38
C LYS A 213 -2.04 -20.96 -20.04
N GLU A 214 -0.82 -20.87 -19.52
CA GLU A 214 -0.01 -22.00 -19.06
C GLU A 214 -0.46 -22.59 -17.72
N GLY A 215 -1.49 -22.01 -17.12
CA GLY A 215 -2.04 -22.53 -15.87
C GLY A 215 -1.36 -22.02 -14.61
N LYS A 216 -0.53 -20.97 -14.70
CA LYS A 216 0.13 -20.36 -13.55
C LYS A 216 -0.84 -19.54 -12.69
N SER A 217 -0.60 -19.57 -11.38
CA SER A 217 -1.32 -18.78 -10.38
C SER A 217 -0.62 -17.45 -10.12
N ILE A 218 -1.40 -16.38 -10.05
CA ILE A 218 -0.87 -15.02 -9.86
C ILE A 218 -1.54 -14.38 -8.65
N LEU A 219 -0.74 -13.81 -7.73
CA LEU A 219 -1.21 -12.91 -6.68
C LEU A 219 -0.80 -11.47 -7.04
N ALA A 220 -1.78 -10.61 -7.24
CA ALA A 220 -1.55 -9.19 -7.46
C ALA A 220 -1.47 -8.46 -6.11
N GLU A 221 -0.31 -7.91 -5.81
CA GLU A 221 0.00 -7.21 -4.56
C GLU A 221 -0.27 -5.71 -4.70
N GLY A 222 -1.23 -5.20 -3.91
CA GLY A 222 -1.53 -3.77 -3.79
C GLY A 222 -0.60 -3.03 -2.81
N ALA A 223 -0.53 -1.73 -2.98
CA ALA A 223 0.12 -0.81 -2.05
C ALA A 223 -0.86 0.24 -1.57
N GLN A 224 -0.54 0.93 -0.46
CA GLN A 224 -1.44 1.86 0.21
C GLN A 224 -2.75 1.16 0.65
N GLY A 225 -3.88 1.82 0.61
CA GLY A 225 -5.20 1.27 0.95
C GLY A 225 -6.31 1.94 0.17
N SER A 226 -7.49 1.34 0.16
CA SER A 226 -8.64 1.77 -0.65
C SER A 226 -9.09 3.19 -0.36
N LEU A 227 -9.00 3.62 0.91
CA LEU A 227 -9.36 4.98 1.31
C LEU A 227 -8.31 6.03 0.91
N LEU A 228 -7.18 5.60 0.31
CA LEU A 228 -6.17 6.43 -0.33
C LEU A 228 -6.23 6.38 -1.87
N ASP A 229 -7.22 5.71 -2.47
CA ASP A 229 -7.40 5.67 -3.92
C ASP A 229 -7.64 7.07 -4.50
N ILE A 230 -7.07 7.34 -5.68
CA ILE A 230 -7.17 8.66 -6.32
C ILE A 230 -8.61 9.04 -6.66
N ASP A 231 -9.45 8.07 -7.02
CA ASP A 231 -10.83 8.28 -7.44
C ASP A 231 -11.84 8.07 -6.30
N PHE A 232 -11.64 7.02 -5.48
CA PHE A 232 -12.58 6.54 -4.47
C PHE A 232 -12.14 6.77 -3.03
N GLY A 233 -10.94 7.31 -2.81
CA GLY A 233 -10.43 7.63 -1.48
C GLY A 233 -10.95 8.97 -0.93
N THR A 234 -10.41 9.34 0.23
CA THR A 234 -10.75 10.59 0.94
C THR A 234 -10.03 11.79 0.33
N TYR A 235 -10.34 12.11 -0.93
CA TYR A 235 -9.77 13.21 -1.70
C TYR A 235 -9.91 14.56 -0.96
N PRO A 236 -8.90 15.47 -0.97
CA PRO A 236 -7.61 15.36 -1.70
C PRO A 236 -6.50 14.62 -0.94
N PHE A 237 -6.75 14.06 0.23
CA PHE A 237 -5.77 13.39 1.07
C PHE A 237 -5.60 11.91 0.68
N VAL A 238 -5.18 11.69 -0.55
CA VAL A 238 -5.04 10.38 -1.22
C VAL A 238 -3.68 10.22 -1.88
N THR A 239 -3.35 9.01 -2.33
CA THR A 239 -2.22 8.79 -3.24
C THR A 239 -2.65 9.06 -4.69
N SER A 240 -1.69 9.21 -5.58
CA SER A 240 -1.97 9.52 -7.00
C SER A 240 -2.17 8.27 -7.87
N SER A 241 -2.44 7.12 -7.26
CA SER A 241 -2.64 5.86 -7.98
C SER A 241 -3.97 5.20 -7.63
N ASN A 242 -4.46 4.31 -8.51
CA ASN A 242 -5.62 3.48 -8.23
C ASN A 242 -5.22 2.30 -7.36
N THR A 243 -5.64 2.33 -6.10
CA THR A 243 -5.33 1.32 -5.09
C THR A 243 -6.40 0.23 -5.01
N THR A 244 -7.51 0.43 -5.71
CA THR A 244 -8.67 -0.50 -5.79
C THR A 244 -8.40 -1.68 -6.71
N ALA A 245 -9.31 -2.65 -6.70
CA ALA A 245 -9.25 -3.86 -7.53
C ALA A 245 -9.14 -3.55 -9.04
N ALA A 246 -9.81 -2.49 -9.51
CA ALA A 246 -9.72 -2.02 -10.89
C ALA A 246 -8.29 -1.60 -11.28
N GLY A 247 -7.53 -1.04 -10.32
CA GLY A 247 -6.13 -0.68 -10.50
C GLY A 247 -5.21 -1.86 -10.82
N ALA A 248 -5.53 -3.06 -10.36
CA ALA A 248 -4.78 -4.26 -10.71
C ALA A 248 -4.95 -4.63 -12.19
N CYS A 249 -6.15 -4.49 -12.73
CA CYS A 249 -6.40 -4.75 -14.15
C CYS A 249 -5.57 -3.82 -15.06
N THR A 250 -5.59 -2.52 -14.79
CA THR A 250 -4.83 -1.53 -15.56
C THR A 250 -3.33 -1.59 -15.28
N GLY A 251 -2.94 -1.85 -14.03
CA GLY A 251 -1.55 -1.88 -13.58
C GLY A 251 -0.75 -3.13 -13.98
N LEU A 252 -1.44 -4.21 -14.40
CA LEU A 252 -0.83 -5.46 -14.87
C LEU A 252 -1.19 -5.82 -16.31
N GLY A 253 -2.18 -5.13 -16.89
CA GLY A 253 -2.67 -5.45 -18.24
C GLY A 253 -3.44 -6.78 -18.27
N ILE A 254 -4.24 -7.06 -17.23
CA ILE A 254 -5.11 -8.24 -17.13
C ILE A 254 -6.57 -7.87 -17.31
N ALA A 255 -7.32 -8.74 -17.98
CA ALA A 255 -8.75 -8.54 -18.16
C ALA A 255 -9.52 -8.71 -16.83
N PRO A 256 -10.56 -7.89 -16.54
CA PRO A 256 -11.33 -7.97 -15.29
C PRO A 256 -11.92 -9.36 -15.01
N ASN A 257 -12.34 -10.08 -16.04
CA ASN A 257 -12.90 -11.43 -15.92
C ASN A 257 -11.85 -12.52 -15.58
N LYS A 258 -10.58 -12.16 -15.43
CA LYS A 258 -9.52 -13.04 -14.93
C LYS A 258 -9.32 -12.91 -13.43
N VAL A 259 -9.83 -11.86 -12.81
CA VAL A 259 -9.84 -11.71 -11.36
C VAL A 259 -10.84 -12.69 -10.77
N LYS A 260 -10.39 -13.46 -9.77
CA LYS A 260 -11.22 -14.46 -9.08
C LYS A 260 -11.50 -14.02 -7.66
N ASP A 261 -10.49 -14.03 -6.81
CA ASP A 261 -10.63 -13.68 -5.41
C ASP A 261 -9.99 -12.31 -5.13
N VAL A 262 -10.66 -11.54 -4.27
CA VAL A 262 -10.16 -10.24 -3.80
C VAL A 262 -10.03 -10.30 -2.28
N PHE A 263 -8.80 -10.38 -1.80
CA PHE A 263 -8.46 -10.44 -0.38
C PHE A 263 -8.30 -9.03 0.18
N GLY A 264 -9.17 -8.66 1.09
CA GLY A 264 -9.15 -7.38 1.76
C GLY A 264 -8.43 -7.44 3.11
N ILE A 265 -7.37 -6.67 3.25
CA ILE A 265 -6.57 -6.59 4.47
C ILE A 265 -6.99 -5.37 5.26
N PHE A 266 -7.31 -5.55 6.56
CA PHE A 266 -7.61 -4.46 7.48
C PHE A 266 -7.05 -4.74 8.87
N LYS A 267 -6.79 -3.71 9.66
CA LYS A 267 -6.44 -3.84 11.08
C LYS A 267 -7.70 -3.94 11.92
N ALA A 268 -7.62 -4.64 13.02
CA ALA A 268 -8.68 -4.69 14.03
C ALA A 268 -9.05 -3.31 14.63
N TYR A 269 -8.30 -2.27 14.31
CA TYR A 269 -8.52 -0.85 14.57
C TYR A 269 -8.13 -0.03 13.34
N THR A 270 -8.25 1.28 13.39
CA THR A 270 -7.93 2.12 12.23
C THR A 270 -6.68 2.96 12.49
N THR A 271 -5.84 3.11 11.45
CA THR A 271 -4.70 4.03 11.51
C THR A 271 -4.61 4.88 10.25
N ARG A 272 -4.06 6.10 10.37
CA ARG A 272 -3.80 6.99 9.26
C ARG A 272 -2.47 7.71 9.42
N VAL A 273 -1.74 7.91 8.32
CA VAL A 273 -0.56 8.77 8.26
C VAL A 273 -0.89 10.06 7.52
N GLY A 274 -0.41 11.18 8.04
CA GLY A 274 -0.61 12.49 7.40
C GLY A 274 -1.97 13.12 7.68
N SER A 275 -2.28 14.13 6.88
CA SER A 275 -3.51 14.93 7.02
C SER A 275 -4.72 14.22 6.45
N GLY A 276 -5.90 14.82 6.65
CA GLY A 276 -7.17 14.36 6.13
C GLY A 276 -8.09 13.74 7.16
N PRO A 277 -9.34 13.45 6.79
CA PRO A 277 -10.39 13.03 7.69
C PRO A 277 -10.11 11.67 8.32
N PHE A 278 -10.48 11.54 9.58
CA PHE A 278 -10.39 10.30 10.35
C PHE A 278 -11.48 10.29 11.43
N PRO A 279 -12.71 9.94 11.09
CA PRO A 279 -13.87 10.10 11.99
C PRO A 279 -13.73 9.41 13.35
N THR A 280 -13.03 8.27 13.40
CA THR A 280 -12.86 7.47 14.61
C THR A 280 -11.54 7.72 15.34
N GLU A 281 -10.80 8.79 15.01
CA GLU A 281 -9.52 9.14 15.63
C GLU A 281 -9.65 9.35 17.14
N LEU A 282 -8.64 8.90 17.89
CA LEU A 282 -8.56 9.02 19.34
C LEU A 282 -7.39 9.91 19.74
N PHE A 283 -7.67 10.90 20.56
CA PHE A 283 -6.69 11.86 21.09
C PHE A 283 -6.35 11.62 22.57
N ASP A 284 -6.91 10.56 23.15
CA ASP A 284 -6.82 10.17 24.57
C ASP A 284 -5.76 9.08 24.83
N GLU A 285 -5.72 8.58 26.06
CA GLU A 285 -4.82 7.50 26.48
C GLU A 285 -5.06 6.19 25.73
N VAL A 286 -6.28 5.94 25.25
CA VAL A 286 -6.62 4.76 24.45
C VAL A 286 -5.89 4.80 23.12
N GLY A 287 -5.97 5.93 22.41
CA GLY A 287 -5.25 6.14 21.14
C GLY A 287 -3.73 6.05 21.31
N GLN A 288 -3.20 6.63 22.39
CA GLN A 288 -1.77 6.54 22.72
C GLN A 288 -1.33 5.10 23.01
N THR A 289 -2.14 4.34 23.73
CA THR A 289 -1.88 2.93 24.02
C THR A 289 -1.87 2.09 22.75
N MET A 290 -2.86 2.28 21.85
CA MET A 290 -2.88 1.62 20.53
C MET A 290 -1.62 1.93 19.73
N ALA A 291 -1.20 3.19 19.67
CA ALA A 291 0.00 3.63 18.96
C ALA A 291 1.27 2.98 19.53
N LYS A 292 1.39 2.93 20.84
CA LYS A 292 2.55 2.35 21.55
C LYS A 292 2.62 0.84 21.38
N VAL A 293 1.55 0.13 21.71
CA VAL A 293 1.49 -1.35 21.63
C VAL A 293 1.59 -1.81 20.18
N GLY A 294 0.88 -1.13 19.29
CA GLY A 294 0.91 -1.41 17.85
C GLY A 294 2.21 -1.00 17.15
N ASN A 295 3.12 -0.29 17.84
CA ASN A 295 4.33 0.30 17.22
C ASN A 295 3.97 1.07 15.94
N GLU A 296 2.99 1.99 16.06
CA GLU A 296 2.38 2.67 14.92
C GLU A 296 3.23 3.84 14.43
N PHE A 297 4.33 3.48 13.76
CA PHE A 297 5.22 4.40 13.06
C PHE A 297 5.40 3.94 11.61
N GLY A 298 5.45 4.91 10.69
CA GLY A 298 5.65 4.62 9.27
C GLY A 298 7.00 3.96 9.01
N SER A 299 7.02 2.78 8.40
CA SER A 299 8.23 2.00 8.14
C SER A 299 9.25 2.70 7.21
N VAL A 300 8.80 3.67 6.41
CA VAL A 300 9.62 4.43 5.46
C VAL A 300 9.96 5.83 5.97
N THR A 301 8.99 6.52 6.56
CA THR A 301 9.11 7.94 6.94
C THR A 301 9.35 8.14 8.44
N GLY A 302 9.16 7.10 9.27
CA GLY A 302 9.20 7.20 10.73
C GLY A 302 8.06 8.05 11.33
N ARG A 303 7.13 8.58 10.53
CA ARG A 303 6.01 9.39 11.04
C ARG A 303 5.12 8.56 11.94
N ALA A 304 4.70 9.15 13.07
CA ALA A 304 3.67 8.56 13.91
C ALA A 304 2.36 8.42 13.13
N ARG A 305 1.69 7.29 13.31
CA ARG A 305 0.34 7.07 12.78
C ARG A 305 -0.68 7.55 13.80
N ARG A 306 -1.69 8.25 13.32
CA ARG A 306 -2.92 8.55 14.04
C ARG A 306 -3.65 7.23 14.26
N CYS A 307 -4.22 7.01 15.44
CA CYS A 307 -4.93 5.77 15.79
C CYS A 307 -6.37 6.06 16.17
N GLY A 308 -7.26 5.13 15.89
CA GLY A 308 -8.67 5.24 16.22
C GLY A 308 -9.38 3.88 16.23
N TRP A 309 -10.62 3.87 16.70
CA TRP A 309 -11.45 2.67 16.70
C TRP A 309 -11.74 2.18 15.27
N LEU A 310 -12.09 0.91 15.14
CA LEU A 310 -12.46 0.34 13.83
C LEU A 310 -13.70 1.07 13.29
N ASP A 311 -13.58 1.51 12.04
CA ASP A 311 -14.63 2.16 11.27
C ASP A 311 -15.24 1.17 10.28
N LEU A 312 -16.40 0.60 10.62
CA LEU A 312 -17.06 -0.37 9.76
C LEU A 312 -17.78 0.27 8.58
N VAL A 313 -18.18 1.55 8.69
CA VAL A 313 -18.79 2.27 7.56
C VAL A 313 -17.75 2.42 6.44
N ALA A 314 -16.55 2.88 6.78
CA ALA A 314 -15.44 3.01 5.84
C ALA A 314 -14.97 1.62 5.33
N LEU A 315 -14.94 0.60 6.19
CA LEU A 315 -14.56 -0.76 5.80
C LEU A 315 -15.57 -1.37 4.82
N LYS A 316 -16.87 -1.25 5.09
CA LYS A 316 -17.96 -1.73 4.21
C LYS A 316 -17.87 -1.06 2.84
N TYR A 317 -17.70 0.25 2.81
CA TYR A 317 -17.47 0.99 1.56
C TYR A 317 -16.28 0.42 0.77
N ALA A 318 -15.14 0.20 1.43
CA ALA A 318 -13.96 -0.37 0.77
C ALA A 318 -14.20 -1.81 0.29
N VAL A 319 -14.96 -2.62 1.04
CA VAL A 319 -15.38 -3.98 0.64
C VAL A 319 -16.21 -3.94 -0.64
N GLU A 320 -17.21 -3.06 -0.70
CA GLU A 320 -18.12 -2.94 -1.84
C GLU A 320 -17.42 -2.44 -3.11
N VAL A 321 -16.63 -1.36 -3.01
CA VAL A 321 -15.90 -0.77 -4.14
C VAL A 321 -14.91 -1.77 -4.77
N ASN A 322 -14.33 -2.65 -3.95
CA ASN A 322 -13.34 -3.63 -4.40
C ASN A 322 -13.95 -4.99 -4.79
N GLY A 323 -15.20 -5.27 -4.43
CA GLY A 323 -15.78 -6.60 -4.59
C GLY A 323 -15.01 -7.65 -3.78
N VAL A 324 -14.70 -7.34 -2.51
CA VAL A 324 -13.90 -8.22 -1.63
C VAL A 324 -14.62 -9.55 -1.42
N THR A 325 -13.90 -10.67 -1.60
CA THR A 325 -14.43 -12.03 -1.43
C THR A 325 -14.04 -12.65 -0.09
N ALA A 326 -12.95 -12.18 0.52
CA ALA A 326 -12.50 -12.63 1.83
C ALA A 326 -11.73 -11.51 2.56
N LEU A 327 -11.89 -11.44 3.86
CA LEU A 327 -11.23 -10.48 4.75
C LEU A 327 -10.11 -11.13 5.56
N TYR A 328 -9.06 -10.36 5.80
CA TYR A 328 -7.89 -10.74 6.59
C TYR A 328 -7.66 -9.67 7.65
N THR A 329 -7.89 -10.04 8.91
CA THR A 329 -7.79 -9.14 10.07
C THR A 329 -6.37 -9.14 10.61
N MET A 330 -5.81 -7.96 10.73
CA MET A 330 -4.45 -7.75 11.23
C MET A 330 -4.46 -7.12 12.62
N LYS A 331 -3.40 -7.42 13.40
CA LYS A 331 -3.14 -6.74 14.67
C LYS A 331 -4.24 -6.91 15.72
N GLY A 332 -4.88 -8.08 15.80
CA GLY A 332 -5.78 -8.40 16.89
C GLY A 332 -5.10 -8.41 18.26
N ASP A 333 -3.82 -8.73 18.30
CA ASP A 333 -2.94 -8.69 19.47
C ASP A 333 -2.81 -7.30 20.11
N VAL A 334 -2.87 -6.24 19.30
CA VAL A 334 -2.75 -4.85 19.80
C VAL A 334 -3.93 -4.44 20.67
N LEU A 335 -5.09 -5.03 20.44
CA LEU A 335 -6.30 -4.77 21.24
C LEU A 335 -6.39 -5.63 22.52
N SER A 336 -5.43 -6.53 22.76
CA SER A 336 -5.36 -7.29 24.01
C SER A 336 -5.16 -6.36 25.20
N GLY A 337 -5.97 -6.54 26.24
CA GLY A 337 -5.90 -5.75 27.47
C GLY A 337 -6.94 -4.62 27.58
N PHE A 338 -7.59 -4.23 26.49
CA PHE A 338 -8.74 -3.33 26.57
C PHE A 338 -9.95 -4.06 27.15
N GLU A 339 -10.69 -3.42 28.06
CA GLU A 339 -11.91 -4.00 28.63
C GLU A 339 -13.09 -3.89 27.68
N THR A 340 -13.16 -2.78 26.97
CA THR A 340 -14.19 -2.46 25.99
C THR A 340 -13.57 -1.94 24.70
N LEU A 341 -14.20 -2.28 23.58
CA LEU A 341 -13.83 -1.86 22.25
C LEU A 341 -15.03 -1.15 21.61
N ASN A 342 -14.81 0.04 21.09
CA ASN A 342 -15.82 0.76 20.35
C ASN A 342 -15.66 0.51 18.84
N ILE A 343 -16.76 0.21 18.14
CA ILE A 343 -16.79 -0.02 16.71
C ILE A 343 -17.76 0.98 16.11
N CYS A 344 -17.30 1.77 15.15
CA CYS A 344 -18.17 2.71 14.43
C CYS A 344 -19.04 1.95 13.42
N THR A 345 -20.36 2.10 13.55
CA THR A 345 -21.36 1.42 12.70
C THR A 345 -22.21 2.39 11.88
N SER A 346 -22.20 3.67 12.20
CA SER A 346 -22.90 4.72 11.45
C SER A 346 -22.26 6.08 11.74
N TYR A 347 -22.64 7.09 10.97
CA TYR A 347 -22.25 8.47 11.21
C TYR A 347 -23.48 9.35 11.43
N LYS A 348 -23.38 10.32 12.34
CA LYS A 348 -24.27 11.48 12.33
C LYS A 348 -23.72 12.51 11.36
N TYR A 349 -24.47 12.80 10.31
CA TYR A 349 -24.10 13.71 9.23
C TYR A 349 -25.27 14.63 8.92
N LYS A 350 -25.09 15.95 9.05
CA LYS A 350 -26.13 16.97 8.80
C LYS A 350 -27.45 16.72 9.56
N GLY A 351 -27.39 16.15 10.74
CA GLY A 351 -28.55 15.89 11.59
C GLY A 351 -29.24 14.54 11.35
N GLU A 352 -28.77 13.75 10.39
CA GLU A 352 -29.26 12.40 10.10
C GLU A 352 -28.22 11.35 10.44
N GLU A 353 -28.67 10.14 10.74
CA GLU A 353 -27.79 8.99 10.89
C GLU A 353 -27.69 8.25 9.56
N ILE A 354 -26.44 8.04 9.08
CA ILE A 354 -26.13 7.41 7.80
C ILE A 354 -25.17 6.22 8.00
N ASP A 355 -25.29 5.20 7.15
CA ASP A 355 -24.48 3.98 7.15
C ASP A 355 -23.51 3.87 5.94
N HIS A 356 -23.26 4.97 5.28
CA HIS A 356 -22.39 5.08 4.12
C HIS A 356 -21.41 6.25 4.26
N LEU A 357 -20.31 6.18 3.50
CA LEU A 357 -19.28 7.22 3.48
C LEU A 357 -19.79 8.45 2.74
N PRO A 358 -19.97 9.62 3.40
CA PRO A 358 -20.45 10.81 2.74
C PRO A 358 -19.35 11.43 1.85
N TYR A 359 -19.75 12.17 0.80
CA TYR A 359 -18.81 12.87 -0.09
C TYR A 359 -17.89 13.82 0.68
N ASN A 360 -18.45 14.64 1.58
CA ASN A 360 -17.68 15.50 2.47
C ASN A 360 -17.54 14.84 3.85
N ILE A 361 -16.44 14.14 4.02
CA ILE A 361 -16.10 13.39 5.25
C ILE A 361 -15.27 14.23 6.24
N GLU A 362 -15.16 15.55 6.08
CA GLU A 362 -14.43 16.40 7.01
C GLU A 362 -15.00 16.27 8.44
N GLU A 363 -14.09 16.25 9.43
CA GLU A 363 -14.39 15.96 10.85
C GLU A 363 -15.50 16.83 11.45
N GLU A 364 -15.61 18.10 11.01
CA GLU A 364 -16.64 19.04 11.47
C GLU A 364 -18.07 18.58 11.09
N ASN A 365 -18.20 17.73 10.08
CA ASN A 365 -19.49 17.31 9.52
C ASN A 365 -19.89 15.89 9.88
N VAL A 366 -18.94 15.06 10.31
CA VAL A 366 -19.14 13.62 10.53
C VAL A 366 -18.81 13.24 11.96
N GLN A 367 -19.80 12.75 12.70
CA GLN A 367 -19.62 12.24 14.05
C GLN A 367 -19.84 10.73 14.08
N PRO A 368 -18.86 9.90 14.49
CA PRO A 368 -19.02 8.46 14.53
C PRO A 368 -20.02 8.05 15.63
N VAL A 369 -20.86 7.07 15.30
CA VAL A 369 -21.75 6.39 16.26
C VAL A 369 -21.16 5.02 16.55
N PHE A 370 -20.94 4.74 17.83
CA PHE A 370 -20.24 3.54 18.24
C PHE A 370 -21.19 2.51 18.88
N VAL A 371 -20.89 1.23 18.59
CA VAL A 371 -21.36 0.08 19.32
C VAL A 371 -20.21 -0.44 20.19
N GLU A 372 -20.48 -0.66 21.46
CA GLU A 372 -19.50 -1.21 22.41
C GLU A 372 -19.48 -2.74 22.34
N LYS A 373 -18.28 -3.31 22.33
CA LYS A 373 -18.04 -4.75 22.46
C LYS A 373 -17.08 -5.01 23.61
N LYS A 374 -17.21 -6.17 24.22
CA LYS A 374 -16.28 -6.63 25.25
C LYS A 374 -14.93 -6.92 24.64
N GLY A 375 -13.86 -6.42 25.24
CA GLY A 375 -12.48 -6.69 24.85
C GLY A 375 -11.95 -8.01 25.42
N TRP A 376 -10.75 -8.39 25.04
CA TRP A 376 -10.06 -9.60 25.51
C TRP A 376 -8.76 -9.23 26.21
N LYS A 377 -8.40 -10.03 27.23
CA LYS A 377 -7.19 -9.81 28.04
C LYS A 377 -6.07 -10.81 27.75
N GLN A 378 -6.37 -11.86 26.99
CA GLN A 378 -5.42 -12.92 26.68
C GLN A 378 -4.35 -12.42 25.70
N ASP A 379 -3.08 -12.79 25.96
CA ASP A 379 -2.02 -12.67 24.96
C ASP A 379 -2.29 -13.63 23.80
N LEU A 380 -2.37 -13.09 22.59
CA LEU A 380 -2.67 -13.84 21.38
C LEU A 380 -1.42 -14.39 20.68
N THR A 381 -0.22 -13.86 20.98
CA THR A 381 1.00 -14.05 20.18
C THR A 381 1.48 -15.51 20.10
N GLY A 382 1.11 -16.35 21.07
CA GLY A 382 1.42 -17.78 21.11
C GLY A 382 0.34 -18.70 20.55
N LEU A 383 -0.82 -18.15 20.11
CA LEU A 383 -1.93 -18.95 19.62
C LEU A 383 -1.73 -19.37 18.18
N THR A 384 -2.12 -20.61 17.85
CA THR A 384 -1.89 -21.24 16.53
C THR A 384 -3.17 -21.71 15.85
N SER A 385 -4.31 -21.70 16.54
CA SER A 385 -5.60 -22.14 15.99
C SER A 385 -6.72 -21.14 16.29
N TYR A 386 -7.72 -21.08 15.42
CA TYR A 386 -8.90 -20.23 15.60
C TYR A 386 -9.69 -20.62 16.85
N ASP A 387 -9.78 -21.92 17.16
CA ASP A 387 -10.51 -22.42 18.31
C ASP A 387 -9.91 -21.94 19.63
N ALA A 388 -8.60 -21.72 19.69
CA ALA A 388 -7.90 -21.22 20.87
C ALA A 388 -8.07 -19.72 21.12
N LEU A 389 -8.63 -18.96 20.15
CA LEU A 389 -8.88 -17.52 20.32
C LEU A 389 -9.92 -17.27 21.42
N PRO A 390 -9.77 -16.15 22.17
CA PRO A 390 -10.79 -15.72 23.15
C PRO A 390 -12.17 -15.61 22.52
N ILE A 391 -13.19 -15.90 23.30
CA ILE A 391 -14.58 -15.83 22.82
C ILE A 391 -14.95 -14.40 22.41
N GLU A 392 -14.46 -13.40 23.12
CA GLU A 392 -14.69 -11.99 22.84
C GLU A 392 -14.10 -11.57 21.49
N LEU A 393 -12.91 -12.10 21.11
CA LEU A 393 -12.32 -11.86 19.79
C LEU A 393 -13.13 -12.57 18.69
N LYS A 394 -13.65 -13.77 18.93
CA LYS A 394 -14.51 -14.47 17.98
C LYS A 394 -15.84 -13.72 17.78
N GLU A 395 -16.44 -13.19 18.85
CA GLU A 395 -17.64 -12.34 18.77
C GLU A 395 -17.38 -11.04 18.01
N TYR A 396 -16.20 -10.43 18.24
CA TYR A 396 -15.74 -9.24 17.48
C TYR A 396 -15.62 -9.55 15.98
N ILE A 397 -14.99 -10.67 15.64
CA ILE A 397 -14.84 -11.14 14.24
C ILE A 397 -16.21 -11.39 13.61
N THR A 398 -17.09 -12.12 14.30
CA THR A 398 -18.44 -12.44 13.81
C THR A 398 -19.25 -11.16 13.55
N PHE A 399 -19.17 -10.20 14.46
CA PHE A 399 -19.86 -8.92 14.31
C PHE A 399 -19.39 -8.15 13.05
N ILE A 400 -18.07 -8.15 12.78
CA ILE A 400 -17.52 -7.52 11.57
C ILE A 400 -18.04 -8.25 10.33
N GLU A 401 -17.99 -9.60 10.30
CA GLU A 401 -18.46 -10.40 9.17
C GLU A 401 -19.94 -10.15 8.86
N GLU A 402 -20.78 -10.11 9.89
CA GLU A 402 -22.22 -9.83 9.76
C GLU A 402 -22.48 -8.42 9.21
N TYR A 403 -21.71 -7.42 9.68
CA TYR A 403 -21.90 -6.04 9.25
C TYR A 403 -21.48 -5.82 7.78
N VAL A 404 -20.32 -6.37 7.37
CA VAL A 404 -19.78 -6.14 6.01
C VAL A 404 -20.23 -7.19 4.99
N GLY A 405 -20.82 -8.30 5.44
CA GLY A 405 -21.31 -9.37 4.58
C GLY A 405 -20.21 -10.24 3.92
N VAL A 406 -18.99 -10.21 4.43
CA VAL A 406 -17.82 -10.93 3.85
C VAL A 406 -17.07 -11.70 4.95
N PRO A 407 -16.71 -12.99 4.72
CA PRO A 407 -16.06 -13.80 5.74
C PRO A 407 -14.60 -13.37 5.99
N ILE A 408 -14.20 -13.39 7.26
CA ILE A 408 -12.79 -13.27 7.67
C ILE A 408 -12.16 -14.66 7.61
N LYS A 409 -11.13 -14.82 6.80
CA LYS A 409 -10.41 -16.10 6.58
C LYS A 409 -9.09 -16.19 7.34
N VAL A 410 -8.55 -15.05 7.77
CA VAL A 410 -7.26 -14.97 8.45
C VAL A 410 -7.32 -13.98 9.61
N VAL A 411 -6.75 -14.38 10.73
CA VAL A 411 -6.54 -13.55 11.93
C VAL A 411 -5.06 -13.51 12.24
N SER A 412 -4.46 -12.32 12.13
CA SER A 412 -3.07 -12.09 12.53
C SER A 412 -2.98 -11.72 14.00
N VAL A 413 -2.17 -12.45 14.75
CA VAL A 413 -2.02 -12.35 16.20
C VAL A 413 -0.61 -11.90 16.63
N GLY A 414 0.15 -11.32 15.72
CA GLY A 414 1.48 -10.76 15.97
C GLY A 414 2.21 -10.42 14.66
N PRO A 415 3.44 -9.89 14.73
CA PRO A 415 4.17 -9.40 13.54
C PRO A 415 4.78 -10.51 12.69
N ASP A 416 5.19 -11.65 13.29
CA ASP A 416 5.87 -12.74 12.59
C ASP A 416 4.92 -13.48 11.63
N ARG A 417 5.47 -14.01 10.53
CA ARG A 417 4.78 -14.86 9.54
C ARG A 417 3.97 -15.98 10.20
N LYS A 418 4.55 -16.65 11.21
CA LYS A 418 3.96 -17.79 11.93
C LYS A 418 2.77 -17.39 12.81
N GLN A 419 2.66 -16.11 13.16
CA GLN A 419 1.57 -15.56 13.96
C GLN A 419 0.36 -15.19 13.08
N THR A 420 -0.04 -16.14 12.22
CA THR A 420 -1.13 -16.00 11.26
C THR A 420 -2.02 -17.23 11.36
N ILE A 421 -3.24 -17.03 11.83
CA ILE A 421 -4.22 -18.09 12.07
C ILE A 421 -5.21 -18.11 10.90
N MET A 422 -5.37 -19.29 10.29
CA MET A 422 -6.42 -19.53 9.29
C MET A 422 -7.73 -19.90 10.01
N LYS A 423 -8.85 -19.30 9.55
CA LYS A 423 -10.20 -19.60 10.06
C LYS A 423 -10.91 -20.60 9.15
#